data_08a1e8df5ccf1ffe3a7e9b5d51de914b
#
_entry.id   08a1e8df5ccf1ffe3a7e9b5d51de914b
#
_cell.length_a   1.000
_cell.length_b   1.000
_cell.length_c   1.000
_cell.angle_alpha   90.00
_cell.angle_beta   90.00
_cell.angle_gamma   90.00
#
_symmetry.space_group_name_H-M   'P 1'
#
loop_
_entity.id
_entity.type
_entity.pdbx_description
1 polymer ?
#
loop_
_entity_poly.entity_id
_entity_poly.type
_entity_poly.pdbx_seq_one_letter_code
_entity_poly.pdbx_strand_id
1 'polypeptide(L)'
;DARLLASLGAGLLLSFALPFVAFGLLRVMTNLNRLDAAAVAAHYGSISIVTFVAASSVLEGRMVDAEGYMVTVAAAMEAPAILSALWLVARVAPDDERMDATLLREILLNGSIVLLVGSFAIGTITGQDGLDDISSFIVAPFLGVLCLFLLDMGLVAGRGLRAVRGQLSFGTVAFAMLTPLVGSTLGLGFGLLIGLWAGGVALLMVLSASASYIAVPAAMRVALPEANPSIYLTLSLGVTFP
;
A
#
# COMPACT_ATOMS: atom_id res chain seq x y z
N ASP A 1 -19.70 8.90 -13.92
CA ASP A 1 -19.21 10.16 -13.38
C ASP A 1 -17.76 10.36 -13.83
N ALA A 2 -17.48 11.46 -14.56
CA ALA A 2 -16.16 11.75 -15.11
C ALA A 2 -15.09 11.92 -14.01
N ARG A 3 -15.46 12.46 -12.84
CA ARG A 3 -14.55 12.60 -11.68
C ARG A 3 -14.18 11.23 -11.09
N LEU A 4 -15.11 10.29 -11.01
CA LEU A 4 -14.81 8.93 -10.58
C LEU A 4 -13.78 8.28 -11.50
N LEU A 5 -13.98 8.35 -12.82
CA LEU A 5 -13.05 7.76 -13.80
C LEU A 5 -11.67 8.43 -13.74
N ALA A 6 -11.62 9.77 -13.59
CA ALA A 6 -10.38 10.50 -13.43
C ALA A 6 -9.65 10.11 -12.14
N SER A 7 -10.38 9.95 -11.02
CA SER A 7 -9.82 9.53 -9.73
C SER A 7 -9.28 8.10 -9.77
N LEU A 8 -10.01 7.18 -10.42
CA LEU A 8 -9.54 5.81 -10.67
C LEU A 8 -8.27 5.82 -11.53
N GLY A 9 -8.27 6.59 -12.63
CA GLY A 9 -7.09 6.72 -13.50
C GLY A 9 -5.88 7.27 -12.77
N ALA A 10 -6.06 8.30 -11.95
CA ALA A 10 -5.00 8.87 -11.12
C ALA A 10 -4.50 7.87 -10.06
N GLY A 11 -5.40 7.18 -9.37
CA GLY A 11 -5.06 6.15 -8.40
C GLY A 11 -4.25 5.01 -9.03
N LEU A 12 -4.70 4.47 -10.16
CA LEU A 12 -3.98 3.44 -10.92
C LEU A 12 -2.59 3.91 -11.34
N LEU A 13 -2.49 5.13 -11.87
CA LEU A 13 -1.22 5.70 -12.31
C LEU A 13 -0.26 5.91 -11.13
N LEU A 14 -0.72 6.49 -10.03
CA LEU A 14 0.07 6.72 -8.83
C LEU A 14 0.54 5.39 -8.24
N SER A 15 -0.36 4.43 -8.09
CA SER A 15 -0.04 3.10 -7.58
C SER A 15 1.02 2.39 -8.43
N PHE A 16 0.92 2.48 -9.75
CA PHE A 16 1.91 1.89 -10.66
C PHE A 16 3.25 2.64 -10.65
N ALA A 17 3.25 3.97 -10.56
CA ALA A 17 4.44 4.80 -10.69
C ALA A 17 5.27 4.91 -9.40
N LEU A 18 4.62 4.93 -8.23
CA LEU A 18 5.28 5.15 -6.94
C LEU A 18 6.39 4.15 -6.61
N PRO A 19 6.29 2.84 -6.89
CA PRO A 19 7.40 1.91 -6.66
C PRO A 19 8.66 2.30 -7.44
N PHE A 20 8.55 2.83 -8.65
CA PHE A 20 9.72 3.28 -9.43
C PHE A 20 10.33 4.55 -8.85
N VAL A 21 9.50 5.48 -8.39
CA VAL A 21 9.95 6.69 -7.70
C VAL A 21 10.68 6.30 -6.41
N ALA A 22 10.10 5.42 -5.61
CA ALA A 22 10.69 4.91 -4.37
C ALA A 22 12.03 4.19 -4.65
N PHE A 23 12.09 3.35 -5.68
CA PHE A 23 13.33 2.68 -6.08
C PHE A 23 14.42 3.69 -6.47
N GLY A 24 14.07 4.69 -7.28
CA GLY A 24 15.01 5.77 -7.65
C GLY A 24 15.56 6.51 -6.43
N LEU A 25 14.67 6.88 -5.49
CA LEU A 25 15.08 7.53 -4.24
C LEU A 25 15.99 6.65 -3.39
N LEU A 26 15.67 5.35 -3.24
CA LEU A 26 16.51 4.40 -2.51
C LEU A 26 17.91 4.29 -3.12
N ARG A 27 18.01 4.27 -4.45
CA ARG A 27 19.29 4.18 -5.16
C ARG A 27 20.18 5.41 -4.95
N VAL A 28 19.59 6.57 -4.69
CA VAL A 28 20.33 7.82 -4.44
C VAL A 28 20.64 8.01 -2.95
N MET A 29 19.69 7.64 -2.07
CA MET A 29 19.77 7.96 -0.65
C MET A 29 20.43 6.86 0.20
N THR A 30 20.52 5.62 -0.33
CA THR A 30 20.95 4.46 0.46
C THR A 30 22.00 3.61 -0.25
N ASN A 31 22.71 2.81 0.53
CA ASN A 31 23.66 1.81 0.02
C ASN A 31 23.04 0.40 -0.04
N LEU A 32 21.71 0.29 -0.05
CA LEU A 32 21.05 -1.00 -0.18
C LEU A 32 21.42 -1.65 -1.52
N ASN A 33 21.58 -2.97 -1.50
CA ASN A 33 21.72 -3.73 -2.72
C ASN A 33 20.45 -3.60 -3.58
N ARG A 34 20.52 -4.00 -4.84
CA ARG A 34 19.39 -3.81 -5.77
C ARG A 34 18.16 -4.62 -5.39
N LEU A 35 18.35 -5.83 -4.84
CA LEU A 35 17.28 -6.73 -4.44
C LEU A 35 16.50 -6.15 -3.23
N ASP A 36 17.23 -5.78 -2.18
CA ASP A 36 16.60 -5.15 -1.01
C ASP A 36 15.95 -3.81 -1.35
N ALA A 37 16.59 -3.00 -2.21
CA ALA A 37 16.00 -1.75 -2.67
C ALA A 37 14.70 -1.97 -3.47
N ALA A 38 14.63 -3.00 -4.32
CA ALA A 38 13.42 -3.35 -5.06
C ALA A 38 12.33 -3.86 -4.11
N ALA A 39 12.67 -4.72 -3.17
CA ALA A 39 11.74 -5.23 -2.16
C ALA A 39 11.17 -4.11 -1.28
N VAL A 40 12.00 -3.15 -0.85
CA VAL A 40 11.53 -1.97 -0.10
C VAL A 40 10.62 -1.11 -0.98
N ALA A 41 11.05 -0.79 -2.20
CA ALA A 41 10.29 0.07 -3.13
C ALA A 41 8.91 -0.49 -3.46
N ALA A 42 8.80 -1.81 -3.56
CA ALA A 42 7.56 -2.52 -3.82
C ALA A 42 6.43 -2.19 -2.81
N HIS A 43 6.80 -1.81 -1.58
CA HIS A 43 5.83 -1.47 -0.54
C HIS A 43 5.17 -0.10 -0.74
N TYR A 44 5.81 0.78 -1.53
CA TYR A 44 5.32 2.12 -1.81
C TYR A 44 4.57 2.14 -3.14
N GLY A 45 3.32 2.55 -3.12
CA GLY A 45 2.42 2.50 -4.27
C GLY A 45 1.22 1.58 -4.04
N SER A 46 1.37 0.51 -3.27
CA SER A 46 0.24 -0.23 -2.71
C SER A 46 -0.26 0.47 -1.45
N ILE A 47 -1.57 0.48 -1.28
CA ILE A 47 -2.20 1.23 -0.21
C ILE A 47 -2.13 0.51 1.14
N SER A 48 -2.33 1.27 2.22
CA SER A 48 -2.63 0.75 3.54
C SER A 48 -4.09 1.01 3.88
N ILE A 49 -4.91 -0.03 3.87
CA ILE A 49 -6.34 0.10 4.22
C ILE A 49 -6.51 0.65 5.64
N VAL A 50 -5.64 0.30 6.56
CA VAL A 50 -5.67 0.80 7.95
C VAL A 50 -5.45 2.32 7.99
N THR A 51 -4.49 2.82 7.23
CA THR A 51 -4.21 4.25 7.13
C THR A 51 -5.38 4.98 6.46
N PHE A 52 -5.98 4.38 5.43
CA PHE A 52 -7.18 4.91 4.78
C PHE A 52 -8.36 5.04 5.75
N VAL A 53 -8.68 3.97 6.49
CA VAL A 53 -9.77 3.98 7.48
C VAL A 53 -9.50 4.98 8.59
N ALA A 54 -8.28 5.07 9.10
CA ALA A 54 -7.91 6.05 10.11
C ALA A 54 -8.10 7.49 9.60
N ALA A 55 -7.66 7.77 8.38
CA ALA A 55 -7.85 9.08 7.75
C ALA A 55 -9.33 9.40 7.54
N SER A 56 -10.12 8.46 7.05
CA SER A 56 -11.58 8.63 6.89
C SER A 56 -12.26 8.96 8.22
N SER A 57 -11.92 8.23 9.29
CA SER A 57 -12.47 8.51 10.63
C SER A 57 -12.08 9.91 11.16
N VAL A 58 -10.87 10.38 10.86
CA VAL A 58 -10.45 11.74 11.23
C VAL A 58 -11.23 12.79 10.44
N LEU A 59 -11.46 12.58 9.15
CA LEU A 59 -12.24 13.50 8.31
C LEU A 59 -13.68 13.56 8.77
N GLU A 60 -14.32 12.41 9.03
CA GLU A 60 -15.68 12.32 9.58
C GLU A 60 -15.79 13.05 10.93
N GLY A 61 -14.85 12.81 11.84
CA GLY A 61 -14.82 13.47 13.14
C GLY A 61 -14.62 15.00 13.06
N ARG A 62 -14.12 15.50 11.91
CA ARG A 62 -13.95 16.93 11.63
C ARG A 62 -15.03 17.50 10.70
N MET A 63 -16.02 16.69 10.33
CA MET A 63 -17.08 17.06 9.39
C MET A 63 -16.53 17.55 8.03
N VAL A 64 -15.47 16.90 7.55
CA VAL A 64 -14.87 17.17 6.24
C VAL A 64 -15.35 16.10 5.27
N ASP A 65 -16.18 16.50 4.32
CA ASP A 65 -16.75 15.59 3.33
C ASP A 65 -15.72 15.12 2.31
N ALA A 66 -15.79 13.84 1.98
CA ALA A 66 -15.03 13.19 0.90
C ALA A 66 -16.00 12.48 -0.04
N GLU A 67 -15.58 12.28 -1.28
CA GLU A 67 -16.36 11.51 -2.24
C GLU A 67 -16.47 10.05 -1.79
N GLY A 68 -17.68 9.50 -1.73
CA GLY A 68 -17.94 8.14 -1.27
C GLY A 68 -17.24 7.06 -2.09
N TYR A 69 -16.86 7.36 -3.34
CA TYR A 69 -16.13 6.43 -4.19
C TYR A 69 -14.62 6.34 -3.90
N MET A 70 -14.09 7.08 -2.94
CA MET A 70 -12.66 6.99 -2.58
C MET A 70 -12.24 5.60 -2.09
N VAL A 71 -13.18 4.83 -1.51
CA VAL A 71 -12.97 3.40 -1.20
C VAL A 71 -12.69 2.59 -2.47
N THR A 72 -13.39 2.88 -3.56
CA THR A 72 -13.17 2.20 -4.86
C THR A 72 -11.80 2.56 -5.45
N VAL A 73 -11.38 3.82 -5.30
CA VAL A 73 -10.03 4.26 -5.71
C VAL A 73 -8.97 3.53 -4.88
N ALA A 74 -9.16 3.41 -3.57
CA ALA A 74 -8.25 2.67 -2.70
C ALA A 74 -8.13 1.19 -3.14
N ALA A 75 -9.25 0.51 -3.38
CA ALA A 75 -9.26 -0.86 -3.86
C ALA A 75 -8.56 -1.02 -5.22
N ALA A 76 -8.76 -0.07 -6.14
CA ALA A 76 -8.12 -0.08 -7.45
C ALA A 76 -6.60 0.12 -7.40
N MET A 77 -6.08 0.82 -6.38
CA MET A 77 -4.65 1.08 -6.21
C MET A 77 -3.84 -0.14 -5.74
N GLU A 78 -4.47 -1.22 -5.29
CA GLU A 78 -3.77 -2.39 -4.76
C GLU A 78 -3.05 -3.18 -5.87
N ALA A 79 -3.73 -3.53 -6.95
CA ALA A 79 -3.21 -4.40 -8.00
C ALA A 79 -2.07 -3.79 -8.84
N PRO A 80 -2.11 -2.52 -9.29
CA PRO A 80 -1.04 -1.94 -10.10
C PRO A 80 0.30 -1.88 -9.39
N ALA A 81 0.31 -1.62 -8.08
CA ALA A 81 1.53 -1.60 -7.28
C ALA A 81 2.22 -2.97 -7.25
N ILE A 82 1.46 -4.05 -7.13
CA ILE A 82 2.00 -5.40 -7.16
C ILE A 82 2.61 -5.69 -8.54
N LEU A 83 1.92 -5.32 -9.62
CA LEU A 83 2.43 -5.51 -10.98
C LEU A 83 3.72 -4.72 -11.22
N SER A 84 3.77 -3.45 -10.80
CA SER A 84 4.99 -2.63 -10.94
C SER A 84 6.13 -3.14 -10.06
N ALA A 85 5.83 -3.62 -8.86
CA ALA A 85 6.81 -4.25 -7.98
C ALA A 85 7.43 -5.50 -8.61
N LEU A 86 6.61 -6.36 -9.18
CA LEU A 86 7.06 -7.56 -9.89
C LEU A 86 7.91 -7.23 -11.11
N TRP A 87 7.47 -6.23 -11.88
CA TRP A 87 8.26 -5.78 -13.02
C TRP A 87 9.60 -5.20 -12.60
N LEU A 88 9.65 -4.47 -11.48
CA LEU A 88 10.89 -3.96 -10.91
C LEU A 88 11.81 -5.10 -10.47
N VAL A 89 11.27 -6.11 -9.77
CA VAL A 89 11.98 -7.31 -9.33
C VAL A 89 12.53 -8.07 -10.53
N ALA A 90 11.73 -8.31 -11.58
CA ALA A 90 12.15 -9.00 -12.79
C ALA A 90 13.34 -8.33 -13.52
N ARG A 91 13.53 -7.01 -13.33
CA ARG A 91 14.68 -6.28 -13.89
C ARG A 91 15.92 -6.33 -13.02
N VAL A 92 15.77 -6.70 -11.77
CA VAL A 92 16.86 -6.67 -10.76
C VAL A 92 17.30 -8.06 -10.39
N ALA A 93 16.42 -9.06 -10.51
CA ALA A 93 16.72 -10.47 -10.24
C ALA A 93 17.75 -11.05 -11.24
N PRO A 94 18.57 -12.01 -10.83
CA PRO A 94 19.46 -12.76 -11.72
C PRO A 94 18.70 -13.44 -12.87
N ASP A 95 19.38 -13.68 -14.00
CA ASP A 95 18.78 -14.21 -15.21
C ASP A 95 18.08 -15.58 -15.03
N ASP A 96 18.46 -16.37 -14.03
CA ASP A 96 17.89 -17.69 -13.74
C ASP A 96 16.55 -17.64 -12.97
N GLU A 97 16.17 -16.48 -12.44
CA GLU A 97 14.94 -16.28 -11.64
C GLU A 97 13.94 -15.33 -12.32
N ARG A 98 13.89 -15.37 -13.64
CA ARG A 98 12.96 -14.52 -14.39
C ARG A 98 11.52 -14.87 -14.05
N MET A 99 10.69 -13.83 -13.94
CA MET A 99 9.25 -13.93 -13.70
C MET A 99 8.60 -14.90 -14.68
N ASP A 100 8.25 -16.08 -14.20
CA ASP A 100 7.49 -17.08 -14.95
C ASP A 100 5.99 -16.78 -14.81
N ALA A 101 5.20 -17.20 -15.81
CA ALA A 101 3.74 -17.11 -15.79
C ALA A 101 3.13 -17.79 -14.54
N THR A 102 3.81 -18.81 -14.01
CA THR A 102 3.44 -19.50 -12.78
C THR A 102 3.51 -18.57 -11.56
N LEU A 103 4.59 -17.82 -11.42
CA LEU A 103 4.79 -16.85 -10.34
C LEU A 103 3.76 -15.72 -10.40
N LEU A 104 3.51 -15.18 -11.61
CA LEU A 104 2.47 -14.18 -11.82
C LEU A 104 1.09 -14.69 -11.40
N ARG A 105 0.75 -15.93 -11.79
CA ARG A 105 -0.51 -16.57 -11.38
C ARG A 105 -0.60 -16.75 -9.87
N GLU A 106 0.46 -17.20 -9.22
CA GLU A 106 0.51 -17.42 -7.77
C GLU A 106 0.31 -16.11 -7.01
N ILE A 107 0.86 -15.00 -7.50
CA ILE A 107 0.69 -13.69 -6.91
C ILE A 107 -0.71 -13.14 -7.14
N LEU A 108 -1.24 -13.21 -8.38
CA LEU A 108 -2.59 -12.73 -8.69
C LEU A 108 -3.68 -13.57 -8.02
N LEU A 109 -3.41 -14.84 -7.75
CA LEU A 109 -4.30 -15.73 -6.98
C LEU A 109 -3.97 -15.75 -5.48
N ASN A 110 -3.13 -14.83 -5.01
CA ASN A 110 -2.90 -14.67 -3.59
C ASN A 110 -4.22 -14.42 -2.85
N GLY A 111 -4.40 -15.07 -1.70
CA GLY A 111 -5.64 -14.99 -0.94
C GLY A 111 -6.11 -13.57 -0.64
N SER A 112 -5.19 -12.63 -0.38
CA SER A 112 -5.52 -11.22 -0.13
C SER A 112 -6.14 -10.54 -1.35
N ILE A 113 -5.60 -10.79 -2.55
CA ILE A 113 -6.11 -10.22 -3.80
C ILE A 113 -7.47 -10.83 -4.14
N VAL A 114 -7.60 -12.15 -4.00
CA VAL A 114 -8.87 -12.86 -4.24
C VAL A 114 -9.96 -12.37 -3.29
N LEU A 115 -9.65 -12.20 -2.00
CA LEU A 115 -10.58 -11.66 -1.01
C LEU A 115 -10.97 -10.21 -1.32
N LEU A 116 -10.02 -9.37 -1.70
CA LEU A 116 -10.28 -7.97 -2.06
C LEU A 116 -11.24 -7.88 -3.26
N VAL A 117 -10.89 -8.55 -4.36
CA VAL A 117 -11.70 -8.55 -5.60
C VAL A 117 -13.05 -9.22 -5.36
N GLY A 118 -13.06 -10.33 -4.63
CA GLY A 118 -14.31 -11.05 -4.30
C GLY A 118 -15.24 -10.22 -3.43
N SER A 119 -14.72 -9.58 -2.38
CA SER A 119 -15.51 -8.70 -1.52
C SER A 119 -16.06 -7.48 -2.27
N PHE A 120 -15.27 -6.91 -3.17
CA PHE A 120 -15.71 -5.81 -4.04
C PHE A 120 -16.85 -6.26 -4.96
N ALA A 121 -16.71 -7.42 -5.60
CA ALA A 121 -17.73 -7.98 -6.50
C ALA A 121 -19.04 -8.30 -5.72
N ILE A 122 -18.93 -8.93 -4.55
CA ILE A 122 -20.09 -9.20 -3.68
C ILE A 122 -20.77 -7.89 -3.28
N GLY A 123 -20.01 -6.92 -2.76
CA GLY A 123 -20.59 -5.63 -2.35
C GLY A 123 -21.27 -4.87 -3.50
N THR A 124 -20.71 -4.97 -4.72
CA THR A 124 -21.34 -4.38 -5.93
C THR A 124 -22.67 -5.05 -6.29
N ILE A 125 -22.77 -6.36 -6.06
CA ILE A 125 -23.99 -7.15 -6.39
C ILE A 125 -25.05 -6.98 -5.30
N THR A 126 -24.66 -7.08 -4.03
CA THR A 126 -25.59 -7.12 -2.89
C THR A 126 -25.94 -5.74 -2.34
N GLY A 127 -25.09 -4.74 -2.58
CA GLY A 127 -25.31 -3.38 -2.11
C GLY A 127 -25.36 -3.24 -0.59
N GLN A 128 -26.11 -2.24 -0.12
CA GLN A 128 -26.25 -1.94 1.30
C GLN A 128 -27.01 -3.05 2.06
N ASP A 129 -28.02 -3.64 1.46
CA ASP A 129 -28.82 -4.70 2.09
C ASP A 129 -27.93 -5.90 2.46
N GLY A 130 -27.04 -6.31 1.55
CA GLY A 130 -26.10 -7.39 1.84
C GLY A 130 -25.06 -7.04 2.91
N LEU A 131 -24.65 -5.76 3.01
CA LEU A 131 -23.78 -5.32 4.09
C LEU A 131 -24.52 -5.34 5.44
N ASP A 132 -25.77 -4.90 5.48
CA ASP A 132 -26.59 -4.88 6.70
C ASP A 132 -26.81 -6.30 7.24
N ASP A 133 -27.06 -7.28 6.37
CA ASP A 133 -27.23 -8.69 6.75
C ASP A 133 -26.00 -9.28 7.47
N ILE A 134 -24.79 -8.87 7.11
CA ILE A 134 -23.54 -9.37 7.68
C ILE A 134 -22.84 -8.37 8.62
N SER A 135 -23.47 -7.23 8.89
CA SER A 135 -22.88 -6.12 9.65
C SER A 135 -22.46 -6.52 11.06
N SER A 136 -23.22 -7.39 11.73
CA SER A 136 -22.89 -7.91 13.06
C SER A 136 -21.59 -8.74 13.08
N PHE A 137 -21.22 -9.33 11.96
CA PHE A 137 -20.01 -10.15 11.82
C PHE A 137 -18.82 -9.37 11.25
N ILE A 138 -19.04 -8.43 10.32
CA ILE A 138 -17.95 -7.71 9.64
C ILE A 138 -17.78 -6.31 10.21
N VAL A 139 -18.86 -5.53 10.35
CA VAL A 139 -18.75 -4.12 10.75
C VAL A 139 -18.58 -3.96 12.26
N ALA A 140 -19.42 -4.63 13.05
CA ALA A 140 -19.39 -4.47 14.51
C ALA A 140 -18.05 -4.87 15.16
N PRO A 141 -17.38 -5.98 14.82
CA PRO A 141 -16.11 -6.37 15.43
C PRO A 141 -14.90 -5.67 14.79
N PHE A 142 -15.07 -4.93 13.69
CA PHE A 142 -13.98 -4.38 12.87
C PHE A 142 -12.94 -3.60 13.69
N LEU A 143 -13.38 -2.66 14.52
CA LEU A 143 -12.47 -1.84 15.34
C LEU A 143 -11.67 -2.68 16.33
N GLY A 144 -12.30 -3.68 16.98
CA GLY A 144 -11.62 -4.58 17.91
C GLY A 144 -10.55 -5.42 17.20
N VAL A 145 -10.90 -6.00 16.07
CA VAL A 145 -9.96 -6.78 15.23
C VAL A 145 -8.83 -5.90 14.71
N LEU A 146 -9.15 -4.67 14.29
CA LEU A 146 -8.15 -3.69 13.85
C LEU A 146 -7.15 -3.35 14.97
N CYS A 147 -7.62 -3.13 16.21
CA CYS A 147 -6.74 -2.88 17.36
C CYS A 147 -5.80 -4.06 17.63
N LEU A 148 -6.31 -5.30 17.58
CA LEU A 148 -5.49 -6.51 17.74
C LEU A 148 -4.46 -6.63 16.62
N PHE A 149 -4.86 -6.37 15.39
CA PHE A 149 -3.98 -6.37 14.23
C PHE A 149 -2.86 -5.32 14.38
N LEU A 150 -3.20 -4.08 14.77
CA LEU A 150 -2.20 -3.02 14.98
C LEU A 150 -1.23 -3.36 16.12
N LEU A 151 -1.71 -4.00 17.19
CA LEU A 151 -0.86 -4.47 18.27
C LEU A 151 0.15 -5.52 17.77
N ASP A 152 -0.33 -6.52 17.02
CA ASP A 152 0.55 -7.54 16.43
C ASP A 152 1.57 -6.94 15.48
N MET A 153 1.14 -6.03 14.60
CA MET A 153 2.04 -5.30 13.68
C MET A 153 3.08 -4.47 14.43
N GLY A 154 2.70 -3.82 15.53
CA GLY A 154 3.64 -3.09 16.39
C GLY A 154 4.70 -4.02 17.02
N LEU A 155 4.30 -5.23 17.43
CA LEU A 155 5.24 -6.23 17.93
C LEU A 155 6.19 -6.73 16.84
N VAL A 156 5.69 -6.98 15.63
CA VAL A 156 6.50 -7.37 14.45
C VAL A 156 7.50 -6.27 14.11
N ALA A 157 7.05 -5.02 14.01
CA ALA A 157 7.91 -3.87 13.74
C ALA A 157 8.99 -3.68 14.83
N GLY A 158 8.61 -3.81 16.10
CA GLY A 158 9.56 -3.70 17.23
C GLY A 158 10.63 -4.80 17.22
N ARG A 159 10.28 -6.03 16.86
CA ARG A 159 11.25 -7.13 16.69
C ARG A 159 12.15 -6.88 15.48
N GLY A 160 11.57 -6.46 14.34
CA GLY A 160 12.32 -6.11 13.13
C GLY A 160 13.32 -4.99 13.38
N LEU A 161 12.91 -3.91 14.05
CA LEU A 161 13.76 -2.78 14.39
C LEU A 161 14.98 -3.20 15.25
N ARG A 162 14.77 -4.13 16.19
CA ARG A 162 15.87 -4.68 17.00
C ARG A 162 16.82 -5.52 16.16
N ALA A 163 16.29 -6.33 15.24
CA ALA A 163 17.08 -7.22 14.40
C ALA A 163 17.99 -6.46 13.41
N VAL A 164 17.52 -5.33 12.86
CA VAL A 164 18.24 -4.54 11.85
C VAL A 164 18.88 -3.26 12.39
N ARG A 165 18.93 -3.06 13.70
CA ARG A 165 19.41 -1.82 14.35
C ARG A 165 20.80 -1.37 13.87
N GLY A 166 21.68 -2.33 13.50
CA GLY A 166 23.01 -2.03 12.97
C GLY A 166 23.08 -1.86 11.44
N GLN A 167 21.99 -2.17 10.73
CA GLN A 167 21.93 -2.15 9.26
C GLN A 167 21.17 -0.92 8.72
N LEU A 168 20.39 -0.25 9.56
CA LEU A 168 19.66 0.95 9.18
C LEU A 168 20.60 2.15 9.15
N SER A 169 20.92 2.61 7.95
CA SER A 169 21.64 3.86 7.74
C SER A 169 20.71 5.06 7.92
N PHE A 170 21.30 6.23 8.17
CA PHE A 170 20.55 7.50 8.20
C PHE A 170 19.76 7.72 6.89
N GLY A 171 20.38 7.41 5.74
CA GLY A 171 19.72 7.53 4.43
C GLY A 171 18.49 6.65 4.30
N THR A 172 18.52 5.44 4.86
CA THR A 172 17.38 4.50 4.82
C THR A 172 16.21 5.01 5.67
N VAL A 173 16.49 5.54 6.86
CA VAL A 173 15.44 6.13 7.70
C VAL A 173 14.90 7.41 7.08
N ALA A 174 15.76 8.29 6.56
CA ALA A 174 15.38 9.50 5.85
C ALA A 174 14.50 9.19 4.63
N PHE A 175 14.84 8.16 3.86
CA PHE A 175 14.00 7.67 2.76
C PHE A 175 12.59 7.30 3.25
N ALA A 176 12.48 6.48 4.29
CA ALA A 176 11.20 6.01 4.82
C ALA A 176 10.31 7.16 5.36
N MET A 177 10.92 8.26 5.80
CA MET A 177 10.20 9.48 6.22
C MET A 177 9.85 10.40 5.04
N LEU A 178 10.72 10.52 4.04
CA LEU A 178 10.53 11.43 2.91
C LEU A 178 9.58 10.88 1.84
N THR A 179 9.60 9.57 1.61
CA THR A 179 8.77 8.94 0.58
C THR A 179 7.26 9.19 0.76
N PRO A 180 6.69 9.12 1.98
CA PRO A 180 5.30 9.52 2.22
C PRO A 180 5.01 10.97 1.82
N LEU A 181 5.95 11.89 2.06
CA LEU A 181 5.79 13.29 1.67
C LEU A 181 5.80 13.46 0.15
N VAL A 182 6.66 12.74 -0.55
CA VAL A 182 6.68 12.72 -2.03
C VAL A 182 5.37 12.15 -2.57
N GLY A 183 4.93 11.00 -2.07
CA GLY A 183 3.65 10.39 -2.45
C GLY A 183 2.47 11.33 -2.16
N SER A 184 2.43 11.94 -0.96
CA SER A 184 1.40 12.88 -0.57
C SER A 184 1.34 14.11 -1.49
N THR A 185 2.49 14.68 -1.87
CA THR A 185 2.53 15.84 -2.78
C THR A 185 2.03 15.48 -4.18
N LEU A 186 2.32 14.27 -4.66
CA LEU A 186 1.77 13.77 -5.92
C LEU A 186 0.25 13.56 -5.81
N GLY A 187 -0.21 12.94 -4.72
CA GLY A 187 -1.65 12.79 -4.44
C GLY A 187 -2.39 14.13 -4.36
N LEU A 188 -1.79 15.13 -3.71
CA LEU A 188 -2.29 16.50 -3.68
C LEU A 188 -2.44 17.07 -5.07
N GLY A 189 -1.38 16.96 -5.90
CA GLY A 189 -1.39 17.49 -7.27
C GLY A 189 -2.51 16.89 -8.11
N PHE A 190 -2.64 15.56 -8.12
CA PHE A 190 -3.71 14.87 -8.85
C PHE A 190 -5.10 15.18 -8.28
N GLY A 191 -5.25 15.23 -6.96
CA GLY A 191 -6.53 15.55 -6.31
C GLY A 191 -7.04 16.96 -6.68
N LEU A 192 -6.16 17.94 -6.68
CA LEU A 192 -6.47 19.31 -7.10
C LEU A 192 -6.77 19.41 -8.59
N LEU A 193 -6.00 18.72 -9.46
CA LEU A 193 -6.23 18.69 -10.91
C LEU A 193 -7.58 18.09 -11.28
N ILE A 194 -8.03 17.07 -10.57
CA ILE A 194 -9.33 16.41 -10.79
C ILE A 194 -10.48 17.26 -10.22
N GLY A 195 -10.18 18.14 -9.27
CA GLY A 195 -11.18 18.96 -8.56
C GLY A 195 -11.95 18.15 -7.53
N LEU A 196 -11.25 17.28 -6.78
CA LEU A 196 -11.83 16.58 -5.65
C LEU A 196 -12.19 17.52 -4.51
N TRP A 197 -13.14 17.13 -3.67
CA TRP A 197 -13.42 17.81 -2.42
C TRP A 197 -12.22 17.73 -1.47
N ALA A 198 -12.21 18.57 -0.46
CA ALA A 198 -11.09 18.62 0.49
C ALA A 198 -10.78 17.26 1.13
N GLY A 199 -11.82 16.51 1.49
CA GLY A 199 -11.66 15.16 2.04
C GLY A 199 -11.15 14.16 0.99
N GLY A 200 -11.64 14.22 -0.25
CA GLY A 200 -11.15 13.37 -1.33
C GLY A 200 -9.69 13.64 -1.67
N VAL A 201 -9.28 14.92 -1.71
CA VAL A 201 -7.87 15.30 -1.85
C VAL A 201 -7.04 14.72 -0.70
N ALA A 202 -7.47 14.89 0.54
CA ALA A 202 -6.78 14.36 1.72
C ALA A 202 -6.65 12.84 1.67
N LEU A 203 -7.71 12.13 1.28
CA LEU A 203 -7.67 10.67 1.13
C LEU A 203 -6.72 10.24 0.01
N LEU A 204 -6.69 10.92 -1.14
CA LEU A 204 -5.76 10.60 -2.22
C LEU A 204 -4.30 10.86 -1.81
N MET A 205 -4.05 11.93 -1.05
CA MET A 205 -2.74 12.20 -0.43
C MET A 205 -2.32 11.06 0.48
N VAL A 206 -3.21 10.59 1.37
CA VAL A 206 -2.93 9.50 2.32
C VAL A 206 -2.70 8.18 1.59
N LEU A 207 -3.52 7.85 0.59
CA LEU A 207 -3.36 6.65 -0.23
C LEU A 207 -1.98 6.63 -0.92
N SER A 208 -1.59 7.76 -1.52
CA SER A 208 -0.31 7.89 -2.24
C SER A 208 0.90 7.96 -1.30
N ALA A 209 0.71 8.38 -0.05
CA ALA A 209 1.75 8.42 0.98
C ALA A 209 1.97 7.08 1.68
N SER A 210 0.98 6.20 1.64
CA SER A 210 1.00 4.96 2.41
C SER A 210 1.93 3.90 1.81
N ALA A 211 2.30 2.93 2.64
CA ALA A 211 3.06 1.76 2.23
C ALA A 211 2.30 0.50 2.63
N SER A 212 2.29 -0.51 1.76
CA SER A 212 1.69 -1.81 2.08
C SER A 212 2.57 -2.60 3.03
N TYR A 213 1.97 -3.17 4.05
CA TYR A 213 2.66 -4.05 5.01
C TYR A 213 1.92 -5.38 5.23
N ILE A 214 0.92 -5.68 4.41
CA ILE A 214 0.17 -6.95 4.42
C ILE A 214 0.35 -7.67 3.08
N ALA A 215 -0.18 -7.12 2.00
CA ALA A 215 -0.22 -7.78 0.70
C ALA A 215 1.16 -7.86 0.03
N VAL A 216 1.89 -6.74 -0.01
CA VAL A 216 3.21 -6.70 -0.65
C VAL A 216 4.26 -7.56 0.07
N PRO A 217 4.37 -7.59 1.41
CA PRO A 217 5.27 -8.53 2.08
C PRO A 217 4.99 -9.99 1.74
N ALA A 218 3.72 -10.37 1.61
CA ALA A 218 3.35 -11.73 1.21
C ALA A 218 3.81 -12.02 -0.23
N ALA A 219 3.58 -11.07 -1.15
CA ALA A 219 4.03 -11.18 -2.53
C ALA A 219 5.58 -11.22 -2.65
N MET A 220 6.28 -10.39 -1.88
CA MET A 220 7.75 -10.34 -1.92
C MET A 220 8.41 -11.62 -1.37
N ARG A 221 7.83 -12.28 -0.39
CA ARG A 221 8.33 -13.58 0.10
C ARG A 221 8.34 -14.66 -0.98
N VAL A 222 7.42 -14.58 -1.92
CA VAL A 222 7.31 -15.51 -3.05
C VAL A 222 8.18 -15.04 -4.22
N ALA A 223 8.06 -13.76 -4.58
CA ALA A 223 8.71 -13.19 -5.76
C ALA A 223 10.20 -12.91 -5.59
N LEU A 224 10.65 -12.67 -4.35
CA LEU A 224 12.03 -12.29 -4.05
C LEU A 224 12.47 -12.86 -2.68
N PRO A 225 12.56 -14.20 -2.54
CA PRO A 225 12.86 -14.85 -1.26
C PRO A 225 14.25 -14.47 -0.71
N GLU A 226 15.17 -14.02 -1.55
CA GLU A 226 16.51 -13.60 -1.18
C GLU A 226 16.57 -12.21 -0.53
N ALA A 227 15.54 -11.36 -0.71
CA ALA A 227 15.49 -10.05 -0.07
C ALA A 227 15.30 -10.19 1.44
N ASN A 228 15.96 -9.32 2.21
CA ASN A 228 15.88 -9.37 3.66
C ASN A 228 14.54 -8.84 4.19
N PRO A 229 13.64 -9.72 4.71
CA PRO A 229 12.34 -9.30 5.20
C PRO A 229 12.42 -8.30 6.35
N SER A 230 13.47 -8.38 7.17
CA SER A 230 13.65 -7.47 8.29
C SER A 230 13.87 -6.03 7.84
N ILE A 231 14.50 -5.81 6.69
CA ILE A 231 14.75 -4.45 6.16
C ILE A 231 13.44 -3.83 5.66
N TYR A 232 12.75 -4.47 4.71
CA TYR A 232 11.57 -3.87 4.11
C TYR A 232 10.38 -3.78 5.08
N LEU A 233 10.18 -4.76 5.97
CA LEU A 233 9.15 -4.68 7.00
C LEU A 233 9.46 -3.61 8.05
N THR A 234 10.72 -3.46 8.45
CA THR A 234 11.08 -2.41 9.42
C THR A 234 10.89 -1.01 8.85
N LEU A 235 11.21 -0.80 7.58
CA LEU A 235 11.03 0.50 6.95
C LEU A 235 9.56 0.83 6.74
N SER A 236 8.77 -0.09 6.21
CA SER A 236 7.35 0.15 5.97
C SER A 236 6.53 0.23 7.25
N LEU A 237 6.68 -0.73 8.16
CA LEU A 237 5.93 -0.81 9.42
C LEU A 237 6.53 0.04 10.55
N GLY A 238 7.86 0.03 10.68
CA GLY A 238 8.53 0.63 11.82
C GLY A 238 8.83 2.12 11.66
N VAL A 239 8.91 2.63 10.43
CA VAL A 239 9.25 4.02 10.14
C VAL A 239 8.16 4.73 9.37
N THR A 240 7.81 4.24 8.18
CA THR A 240 6.83 4.93 7.31
C THR A 240 5.43 4.95 7.91
N PHE A 241 4.94 3.81 8.40
CA PHE A 241 3.59 3.73 8.94
C PHE A 241 3.37 4.64 10.16
N PRO A 242 4.24 4.69 11.20
CA PRO A 242 4.07 5.60 12.31
C PRO A 242 4.09 7.06 11.93
#